data_4401c37a4e2730b617b2f6619bd849e0
#
_entry.id   4401c37a4e2730b617b2f6619bd849e0
#
_cell.length_a   1.000
_cell.length_b   1.000
_cell.length_c   1.000
_cell.angle_alpha   90.00
_cell.angle_beta   90.00
_cell.angle_gamma   90.00
#
_symmetry.space_group_name_H-M   'P 1'
#
loop_
_entity.id
_entity.type
_entity.pdbx_description
1 polymer ?
#
loop_
_entity_poly.entity_id
_entity_poly.type
_entity_poly.pdbx_seq_one_letter_code
_entity_poly.pdbx_strand_id
1 'polypeptide(L)'
;MNYPRLFSPITIKPGFTLKNRIFMPAIHSGLSEDGSVNARFTEYYKARAVGGAGLLVIGACRFNGKGGKPNVMHIDSDADIPMWRAFTNELHAAAPDCKLALQLFHGGRYVGNDQSAVGGEALAPSAVFSGFSRSTPKEMSVEEIQSTVADWAAGAVRARQAGFDAVEIIGSAGYLISEFLSPVTNLRTDEYGGSAENRRRFPLEVIRAVRQAVGPDYPVILRMGGKDFIPGSNGLEEARVFAVEAEAAGIDLLNVTGGWHETTVPQLPGDLPRGGLSYLAANVKSGVSIPVAACNRIS
;
A
#
# COMPACT_ATOMS: atom_id res chain seq x y z
N MET A 1 -20.40 -16.46 19.41
CA MET A 1 -19.73 -17.34 18.39
C MET A 1 -18.28 -17.49 18.76
N ASN A 2 -17.72 -18.68 18.67
CA ASN A 2 -16.31 -18.91 18.97
C ASN A 2 -15.53 -19.03 17.66
N TYR A 3 -14.54 -18.13 17.42
CA TYR A 3 -13.71 -18.10 16.22
C TYR A 3 -12.24 -18.44 16.56
N PRO A 4 -11.91 -19.69 16.94
CA PRO A 4 -10.59 -20.02 17.48
C PRO A 4 -9.45 -19.75 16.49
N ARG A 5 -9.69 -19.89 15.18
CA ARG A 5 -8.69 -19.58 14.16
C ARG A 5 -8.41 -18.08 14.03
N LEU A 6 -9.44 -17.21 14.18
CA LEU A 6 -9.28 -15.77 14.08
C LEU A 6 -8.38 -15.22 15.20
N PHE A 7 -8.50 -15.79 16.40
CA PHE A 7 -7.75 -15.39 17.59
C PHE A 7 -6.46 -16.19 17.79
N SER A 8 -6.11 -17.12 16.89
CA SER A 8 -4.83 -17.82 16.94
C SER A 8 -3.70 -16.95 16.37
N PRO A 9 -2.49 -17.02 16.95
CA PRO A 9 -1.35 -16.31 16.41
C PRO A 9 -0.98 -16.80 14.99
N ILE A 10 -0.30 -15.94 14.25
CA ILE A 10 0.25 -16.27 12.93
C ILE A 10 1.65 -15.69 12.79
N THR A 11 2.62 -16.53 12.46
CA THR A 11 3.97 -16.10 12.12
C THR A 11 4.03 -15.79 10.63
N ILE A 12 4.35 -14.54 10.31
CA ILE A 12 4.52 -14.06 8.93
C ILE A 12 5.91 -14.43 8.43
N LYS A 13 6.93 -14.22 9.28
CA LYS A 13 8.30 -14.64 9.08
C LYS A 13 9.00 -14.85 10.44
N PRO A 14 10.17 -15.49 10.51
CA PRO A 14 10.93 -15.60 11.74
C PRO A 14 11.09 -14.23 12.43
N GLY A 15 10.75 -14.16 13.72
CA GLY A 15 10.81 -12.91 14.49
C GLY A 15 9.60 -11.97 14.33
N PHE A 16 8.66 -12.24 13.41
CA PHE A 16 7.46 -11.41 13.23
C PHE A 16 6.19 -12.27 13.31
N THR A 17 5.64 -12.36 14.52
CA THR A 17 4.41 -13.08 14.82
C THR A 17 3.34 -12.10 15.28
N LEU A 18 2.16 -12.20 14.67
CA LEU A 18 0.96 -11.46 15.08
C LEU A 18 0.21 -12.28 16.14
N LYS A 19 -0.27 -11.63 17.21
CA LYS A 19 -1.00 -12.28 18.30
C LYS A 19 -2.34 -12.92 17.87
N ASN A 20 -2.90 -12.45 16.77
CA ASN A 20 -4.11 -12.97 16.16
C ASN A 20 -4.15 -12.62 14.65
N ARG A 21 -5.19 -13.06 13.95
CA ARG A 21 -5.37 -12.84 12.51
C ARG A 21 -6.23 -11.61 12.17
N ILE A 22 -6.39 -10.69 13.13
CA ILE A 22 -7.13 -9.45 12.94
C ILE A 22 -6.14 -8.37 12.45
N PHE A 23 -6.36 -7.94 11.24
CA PHE A 23 -5.54 -6.98 10.52
C PHE A 23 -6.38 -5.76 10.15
N MET A 24 -5.99 -4.58 10.61
CA MET A 24 -6.61 -3.32 10.20
C MET A 24 -5.86 -2.76 9.00
N PRO A 25 -6.43 -2.76 7.79
CA PRO A 25 -5.79 -2.16 6.62
C PRO A 25 -5.72 -0.64 6.72
N ALA A 26 -4.77 -0.05 5.99
CA ALA A 26 -4.62 1.39 5.92
C ALA A 26 -5.89 2.08 5.39
N ILE A 27 -6.19 3.22 5.99
CA ILE A 27 -7.28 4.10 5.59
C ILE A 27 -6.81 5.56 5.66
N HIS A 28 -7.20 6.37 4.69
CA HIS A 28 -7.01 7.81 4.76
C HIS A 28 -8.08 8.38 5.71
N SER A 29 -7.67 8.63 6.96
CA SER A 29 -8.62 8.99 8.03
C SER A 29 -9.08 10.44 7.99
N GLY A 30 -8.36 11.35 7.29
CA GLY A 30 -8.63 12.79 7.31
C GLY A 30 -8.43 13.45 8.67
N LEU A 31 -7.72 12.80 9.61
CA LEU A 31 -7.50 13.32 10.97
C LEU A 31 -6.29 14.26 11.08
N SER A 32 -5.48 14.35 10.03
CA SER A 32 -4.40 15.32 9.90
C SER A 32 -4.76 16.37 8.87
N GLU A 33 -4.52 17.64 9.19
CA GLU A 33 -4.82 18.78 8.30
C GLU A 33 -3.62 19.16 7.44
N ASP A 34 -2.41 18.93 7.96
CA ASP A 34 -1.12 19.31 7.36
C ASP A 34 -0.21 18.13 7.00
N GLY A 35 -0.72 16.90 7.15
CA GLY A 35 0.07 15.68 6.95
C GLY A 35 0.94 15.27 8.13
N SER A 36 0.88 15.97 9.27
CA SER A 36 1.60 15.62 10.49
C SER A 36 0.77 14.73 11.42
N VAL A 37 1.47 14.02 12.33
CA VAL A 37 0.83 13.26 13.41
C VAL A 37 0.36 14.23 14.49
N ASN A 38 -0.93 14.17 14.82
CA ASN A 38 -1.53 14.93 15.92
C ASN A 38 -2.20 14.00 16.95
N ALA A 39 -2.65 14.55 18.09
CA ALA A 39 -3.26 13.76 19.15
C ALA A 39 -4.50 12.97 18.70
N ARG A 40 -5.36 13.54 17.82
CA ARG A 40 -6.55 12.86 17.30
C ARG A 40 -6.17 11.64 16.46
N PHE A 41 -5.13 11.77 15.64
CA PHE A 41 -4.59 10.67 14.82
C PHE A 41 -4.02 9.57 15.73
N THR A 42 -3.23 9.94 16.72
CA THR A 42 -2.64 9.00 17.67
C THR A 42 -3.71 8.24 18.46
N GLU A 43 -4.69 8.91 19.05
CA GLU A 43 -5.77 8.29 19.80
C GLU A 43 -6.64 7.37 18.92
N TYR A 44 -6.84 7.74 17.65
CA TYR A 44 -7.57 6.88 16.71
C TYR A 44 -6.91 5.51 16.56
N TYR A 45 -5.60 5.45 16.33
CA TYR A 45 -4.88 4.18 16.17
C TYR A 45 -4.65 3.47 17.50
N LYS A 46 -4.38 4.19 18.58
CA LYS A 46 -4.23 3.66 19.94
C LYS A 46 -5.48 2.90 20.40
N ALA A 47 -6.65 3.46 20.16
CA ALA A 47 -7.92 2.77 20.49
C ALA A 47 -8.05 1.42 19.76
N ARG A 48 -7.56 1.28 18.54
CA ARG A 48 -7.58 0.02 17.77
C ARG A 48 -6.52 -0.96 18.23
N ALA A 49 -5.35 -0.47 18.57
CA ALA A 49 -4.26 -1.29 19.14
C ALA A 49 -4.68 -1.92 20.48
N VAL A 50 -5.21 -1.10 21.39
CA VAL A 50 -5.75 -1.53 22.70
C VAL A 50 -7.00 -2.40 22.51
N GLY A 51 -7.79 -2.14 21.47
CA GLY A 51 -8.97 -2.95 21.08
C GLY A 51 -8.65 -4.37 20.60
N GLY A 52 -7.37 -4.73 20.48
CA GLY A 52 -6.93 -6.11 20.30
C GLY A 52 -6.52 -6.51 18.88
N ALA A 53 -6.38 -5.57 17.94
CA ALA A 53 -5.83 -5.87 16.61
C ALA A 53 -4.43 -6.50 16.72
N GLY A 54 -4.14 -7.48 15.84
CA GLY A 54 -2.80 -8.08 15.76
C GLY A 54 -1.83 -7.24 14.94
N LEU A 55 -2.34 -6.54 13.91
CA LEU A 55 -1.58 -5.64 13.05
C LEU A 55 -2.42 -4.43 12.68
N LEU A 56 -1.85 -3.24 12.81
CA LEU A 56 -2.40 -2.00 12.26
C LEU A 56 -1.50 -1.53 11.12
N VAL A 57 -2.10 -1.23 9.97
CA VAL A 57 -1.41 -0.51 8.90
C VAL A 57 -1.84 0.94 8.94
N ILE A 58 -0.87 1.80 9.16
CA ILE A 58 -1.02 3.25 9.24
C ILE A 58 -0.78 3.84 7.86
N GLY A 59 -1.64 4.68 7.40
CA GLY A 59 -1.44 5.33 6.10
C GLY A 59 -2.73 5.89 5.49
N ALA A 60 -2.68 6.36 4.27
CA ALA A 60 -1.53 6.37 3.35
C ALA A 60 -0.47 7.41 3.77
N CYS A 61 0.80 7.10 3.59
CA CYS A 61 1.92 7.97 3.91
C CYS A 61 2.79 8.15 2.66
N ARG A 62 2.86 9.37 2.10
CA ARG A 62 3.76 9.66 0.98
C ARG A 62 5.21 9.66 1.48
N PHE A 63 6.13 9.33 0.59
CA PHE A 63 7.56 9.25 0.88
C PHE A 63 8.40 10.25 0.09
N ASN A 64 7.75 11.05 -0.77
CA ASN A 64 8.30 12.21 -1.46
C ASN A 64 7.18 13.20 -1.79
N GLY A 65 7.54 14.46 -2.08
CA GLY A 65 6.58 15.54 -2.33
C GLY A 65 5.68 15.33 -3.56
N LYS A 66 6.07 14.45 -4.50
CA LYS A 66 5.28 14.14 -5.71
C LYS A 66 4.21 13.08 -5.46
N GLY A 67 4.34 12.32 -4.36
CA GLY A 67 3.46 11.18 -4.05
C GLY A 67 2.07 11.55 -3.56
N GLY A 68 1.81 12.79 -3.15
CA GLY A 68 0.51 13.16 -2.57
C GLY A 68 0.33 14.66 -2.35
N LYS A 69 -0.88 15.04 -1.93
CA LYS A 69 -1.22 16.42 -1.55
C LYS A 69 -0.57 16.80 -0.22
N PRO A 70 -0.46 18.10 0.12
CA PRO A 70 0.16 18.56 1.37
C PRO A 70 -0.43 17.95 2.65
N ASN A 71 -1.74 17.70 2.67
CA ASN A 71 -2.46 17.14 3.82
C ASN A 71 -2.39 15.60 3.91
N VAL A 72 -1.68 14.93 3.00
CA VAL A 72 -1.40 13.49 3.11
C VAL A 72 -0.25 13.30 4.10
N MET A 73 -0.41 12.35 5.02
CA MET A 73 0.67 11.96 5.94
C MET A 73 1.97 11.74 5.15
N HIS A 74 3.12 12.13 5.72
CA HIS A 74 4.38 12.08 4.99
C HIS A 74 5.54 11.55 5.84
N ILE A 75 6.51 10.98 5.12
CA ILE A 75 7.84 10.57 5.59
C ILE A 75 8.87 10.91 4.51
N ASP A 76 8.77 12.15 4.02
CA ASP A 76 9.52 12.63 2.86
C ASP A 76 11.02 12.79 3.17
N SER A 77 11.36 13.05 4.43
CA SER A 77 12.74 13.30 4.87
C SER A 77 13.04 12.69 6.24
N ASP A 78 14.31 12.66 6.61
CA ASP A 78 14.74 12.19 7.93
C ASP A 78 14.23 13.09 9.08
N ALA A 79 13.86 14.33 8.78
CA ALA A 79 13.24 15.24 9.75
C ALA A 79 11.86 14.75 10.24
N ASP A 80 11.20 13.88 9.49
CA ASP A 80 9.91 13.29 9.86
C ASP A 80 10.04 12.13 10.86
N ILE A 81 11.22 11.51 10.96
CA ILE A 81 11.46 10.34 11.81
C ILE A 81 11.12 10.59 13.29
N PRO A 82 11.49 11.70 13.92
CA PRO A 82 11.17 11.92 15.34
C PRO A 82 9.66 11.95 15.62
N MET A 83 8.87 12.57 14.75
CA MET A 83 7.41 12.62 14.84
C MET A 83 6.80 11.21 14.82
N TRP A 84 7.19 10.41 13.82
CA TRP A 84 6.71 9.04 13.70
C TRP A 84 7.22 8.13 14.82
N ARG A 85 8.43 8.35 15.32
CA ARG A 85 8.98 7.60 16.47
C ARG A 85 8.21 7.89 17.76
N ALA A 86 7.79 9.12 17.99
CA ALA A 86 6.93 9.45 19.13
C ALA A 86 5.60 8.68 19.04
N PHE A 87 4.98 8.65 17.86
CA PHE A 87 3.75 7.91 17.58
C PHE A 87 3.91 6.39 17.84
N THR A 88 4.92 5.76 17.26
CA THR A 88 5.12 4.31 17.41
C THR A 88 5.44 3.94 18.87
N ASN A 89 6.25 4.73 19.57
CA ASN A 89 6.55 4.53 20.98
C ASN A 89 5.28 4.59 21.85
N GLU A 90 4.40 5.56 21.60
CA GLU A 90 3.14 5.67 22.36
C GLU A 90 2.22 4.48 22.13
N LEU A 91 2.08 4.01 20.87
CA LEU A 91 1.24 2.85 20.56
C LEU A 91 1.81 1.55 21.12
N HIS A 92 3.14 1.33 21.00
CA HIS A 92 3.79 0.15 21.56
C HIS A 92 3.71 0.14 23.09
N ALA A 93 3.83 1.29 23.76
CA ALA A 93 3.63 1.38 25.19
C ALA A 93 2.19 1.03 25.62
N ALA A 94 1.19 1.45 24.84
CA ALA A 94 -0.21 1.18 25.12
C ALA A 94 -0.64 -0.25 24.78
N ALA A 95 -0.03 -0.86 23.75
CA ALA A 95 -0.40 -2.19 23.22
C ALA A 95 0.84 -2.92 22.66
N PRO A 96 1.73 -3.44 23.52
CA PRO A 96 3.03 -4.01 23.10
C PRO A 96 2.91 -5.22 22.16
N ASP A 97 1.78 -5.91 22.20
CA ASP A 97 1.52 -7.09 21.34
C ASP A 97 0.90 -6.74 19.99
N CYS A 98 0.57 -5.45 19.75
CA CYS A 98 0.05 -5.00 18.46
C CYS A 98 1.20 -4.57 17.55
N LYS A 99 1.28 -5.15 16.37
CA LYS A 99 2.29 -4.78 15.37
C LYS A 99 1.82 -3.58 14.54
N LEU A 100 2.78 -2.72 14.16
CA LEU A 100 2.53 -1.49 13.42
C LEU A 100 3.26 -1.54 12.07
N ALA A 101 2.57 -1.30 10.97
CA ALA A 101 3.16 -1.13 9.65
C ALA A 101 2.85 0.27 9.11
N LEU A 102 3.79 0.91 8.43
CA LEU A 102 3.56 2.14 7.68
C LEU A 102 3.29 1.81 6.22
N GLN A 103 2.15 2.30 5.68
CA GLN A 103 1.86 2.16 4.25
C GLN A 103 2.51 3.29 3.47
N LEU A 104 3.46 2.94 2.61
CA LEU A 104 4.12 3.85 1.68
C LEU A 104 3.28 4.02 0.41
N PHE A 105 3.03 5.28 0.06
CA PHE A 105 2.02 5.68 -0.90
C PHE A 105 2.56 6.66 -1.94
N HIS A 106 2.21 6.44 -3.21
CA HIS A 106 2.35 7.40 -4.29
C HIS A 106 1.05 7.42 -5.10
N GLY A 107 0.36 8.55 -5.07
CA GLY A 107 -0.99 8.70 -5.64
C GLY A 107 -1.07 8.60 -7.16
N GLY A 108 0.07 8.70 -7.86
CA GLY A 108 0.08 8.65 -9.32
C GLY A 108 -0.79 9.75 -9.93
N ARG A 109 -1.56 9.43 -10.94
CA ARG A 109 -2.49 10.35 -11.62
C ARG A 109 -3.61 10.88 -10.71
N TYR A 110 -3.82 10.26 -9.54
CA TYR A 110 -4.83 10.71 -8.58
C TYR A 110 -4.40 11.88 -7.69
N VAL A 111 -3.11 12.23 -7.70
CA VAL A 111 -2.62 13.47 -7.05
C VAL A 111 -3.31 14.69 -7.65
N GLY A 112 -3.57 14.67 -8.96
CA GLY A 112 -4.13 15.80 -9.73
C GLY A 112 -3.09 16.87 -9.99
N ASN A 113 -3.42 17.77 -10.92
CA ASN A 113 -2.57 18.92 -11.27
C ASN A 113 -2.96 20.15 -10.44
N ASP A 114 -3.17 19.97 -9.14
CA ASP A 114 -3.40 21.06 -8.22
C ASP A 114 -2.05 21.74 -7.92
N GLN A 115 -1.90 22.99 -8.37
CA GLN A 115 -0.67 23.78 -8.15
C GLN A 115 -0.37 24.05 -6.66
N SER A 116 -1.33 23.78 -5.77
CA SER A 116 -1.12 23.79 -4.32
C SER A 116 -0.47 22.49 -3.80
N ALA A 117 -0.31 21.46 -4.64
CA ALA A 117 0.33 20.22 -4.25
C ALA A 117 1.84 20.43 -4.08
N VAL A 118 2.39 19.88 -3.00
CA VAL A 118 3.85 19.81 -2.81
C VAL A 118 4.41 18.91 -3.93
N GLY A 119 5.07 19.50 -4.93
CA GLY A 119 5.62 18.78 -6.07
C GLY A 119 4.94 19.04 -7.42
N GLY A 120 3.84 19.76 -7.46
CA GLY A 120 3.25 20.45 -8.64
C GLY A 120 2.51 19.56 -9.63
N GLU A 121 3.09 18.52 -10.19
CA GLU A 121 2.53 17.79 -11.33
C GLU A 121 2.32 16.31 -10.99
N ALA A 122 1.12 15.80 -11.29
CA ALA A 122 0.82 14.37 -11.16
C ALA A 122 1.67 13.56 -12.15
N LEU A 123 2.32 12.51 -11.67
CA LEU A 123 3.16 11.60 -12.44
C LEU A 123 2.45 10.26 -12.63
N ALA A 124 2.58 9.68 -13.83
CA ALA A 124 1.99 8.39 -14.17
C ALA A 124 2.84 7.66 -15.22
N PRO A 125 2.62 6.35 -15.47
CA PRO A 125 3.32 5.66 -16.56
C PRO A 125 3.06 6.29 -17.93
N SER A 126 1.84 6.84 -18.16
CA SER A 126 1.48 7.52 -19.40
C SER A 126 0.48 8.64 -19.14
N ALA A 127 0.39 9.61 -20.07
CA ALA A 127 -0.47 10.79 -19.98
C ALA A 127 -1.95 10.43 -20.25
N VAL A 128 -2.54 9.54 -19.45
CA VAL A 128 -3.93 9.11 -19.56
C VAL A 128 -4.81 9.91 -18.60
N PHE A 129 -5.83 10.58 -19.12
CA PHE A 129 -6.78 11.36 -18.33
C PHE A 129 -7.42 10.53 -17.20
N SER A 130 -7.49 11.09 -16.01
CA SER A 130 -8.19 10.50 -14.86
C SER A 130 -9.52 11.20 -14.62
N GLY A 131 -10.62 10.44 -14.68
CA GLY A 131 -11.95 10.94 -14.32
C GLY A 131 -12.08 11.28 -12.83
N PHE A 132 -11.28 10.64 -11.97
CA PHE A 132 -11.27 10.88 -10.53
C PHE A 132 -10.60 12.21 -10.15
N SER A 133 -9.38 12.46 -10.63
CA SER A 133 -8.66 13.73 -10.41
C SER A 133 -9.04 14.84 -11.39
N ARG A 134 -9.79 14.51 -12.46
CA ARG A 134 -10.18 15.42 -13.57
C ARG A 134 -8.97 16.11 -14.21
N SER A 135 -7.87 15.39 -14.34
CA SER A 135 -6.63 15.91 -14.91
C SER A 135 -5.89 14.84 -15.71
N THR A 136 -4.98 15.27 -16.57
CA THR A 136 -4.05 14.42 -17.30
C THR A 136 -2.69 14.53 -16.62
N PRO A 137 -2.11 13.43 -16.12
CA PRO A 137 -0.78 13.45 -15.52
C PRO A 137 0.31 13.61 -16.58
N LYS A 138 1.50 13.98 -16.14
CA LYS A 138 2.71 13.87 -16.94
C LYS A 138 3.18 12.42 -17.00
N GLU A 139 3.59 11.97 -18.19
CA GLU A 139 4.29 10.69 -18.33
C GLU A 139 5.67 10.77 -17.69
N MET A 140 6.02 9.80 -16.85
CA MET A 140 7.31 9.70 -16.19
C MET A 140 8.42 9.38 -17.19
N SER A 141 9.55 10.07 -17.10
CA SER A 141 10.79 9.63 -17.75
C SER A 141 11.35 8.39 -17.05
N VAL A 142 12.29 7.69 -17.68
CA VAL A 142 12.97 6.54 -17.06
C VAL A 142 13.73 6.96 -15.80
N GLU A 143 14.35 8.15 -15.82
CA GLU A 143 15.05 8.70 -14.66
C GLU A 143 14.08 9.01 -13.51
N GLU A 144 12.88 9.51 -13.79
CA GLU A 144 11.84 9.73 -12.78
C GLU A 144 11.33 8.41 -12.19
N ILE A 145 11.20 7.36 -13.00
CA ILE A 145 10.87 6.01 -12.54
C ILE A 145 11.94 5.50 -11.58
N GLN A 146 13.22 5.55 -11.96
CA GLN A 146 14.34 5.09 -11.15
C GLN A 146 14.49 5.89 -9.85
N SER A 147 14.32 7.22 -9.90
CA SER A 147 14.31 8.07 -8.72
C SER A 147 13.16 7.69 -7.77
N THR A 148 11.95 7.42 -8.31
CA THR A 148 10.80 7.02 -7.49
C THR A 148 11.02 5.66 -6.81
N VAL A 149 11.70 4.71 -7.47
CA VAL A 149 12.10 3.43 -6.85
C VAL A 149 13.05 3.68 -5.67
N ALA A 150 14.04 4.56 -5.83
CA ALA A 150 14.98 4.91 -4.76
C ALA A 150 14.28 5.63 -3.58
N ASP A 151 13.35 6.56 -3.88
CA ASP A 151 12.56 7.26 -2.87
C ASP A 151 11.69 6.29 -2.04
N TRP A 152 11.12 5.27 -2.67
CA TRP A 152 10.35 4.23 -1.98
C TRP A 152 11.22 3.46 -0.98
N ALA A 153 12.42 3.07 -1.40
CA ALA A 153 13.40 2.40 -0.53
C ALA A 153 13.82 3.30 0.65
N ALA A 154 14.08 4.58 0.39
CA ALA A 154 14.41 5.57 1.43
C ALA A 154 13.26 5.75 2.43
N GLY A 155 12.01 5.85 1.95
CA GLY A 155 10.82 5.90 2.80
C GLY A 155 10.69 4.67 3.72
N ALA A 156 10.99 3.48 3.20
CA ALA A 156 10.98 2.25 3.99
C ALA A 156 12.06 2.22 5.09
N VAL A 157 13.25 2.74 4.81
CA VAL A 157 14.33 2.88 5.81
C VAL A 157 13.89 3.85 6.92
N ARG A 158 13.30 5.00 6.56
CA ARG A 158 12.78 5.97 7.55
C ARG A 158 11.67 5.36 8.41
N ALA A 159 10.74 4.59 7.82
CA ALA A 159 9.70 3.89 8.56
C ALA A 159 10.29 2.92 9.60
N ARG A 160 11.31 2.12 9.22
CA ARG A 160 12.04 1.25 10.13
C ARG A 160 12.72 2.05 11.25
N GLN A 161 13.40 3.15 10.91
CA GLN A 161 14.04 4.03 11.88
C GLN A 161 13.05 4.71 12.83
N ALA A 162 11.84 4.98 12.35
CA ALA A 162 10.75 5.52 13.14
C ALA A 162 10.08 4.49 14.08
N GLY A 163 10.52 3.24 14.08
CA GLY A 163 10.05 2.22 15.01
C GLY A 163 8.82 1.44 14.55
N PHE A 164 8.43 1.51 13.27
CA PHE A 164 7.43 0.60 12.73
C PHE A 164 7.99 -0.83 12.66
N ASP A 165 7.14 -1.82 12.94
CA ASP A 165 7.50 -3.25 12.90
C ASP A 165 7.56 -3.79 11.45
N ALA A 166 6.92 -3.12 10.49
CA ALA A 166 6.85 -3.49 9.08
C ALA A 166 6.60 -2.27 8.18
N VAL A 167 6.78 -2.44 6.87
CA VAL A 167 6.26 -1.50 5.86
C VAL A 167 5.26 -2.21 4.96
N GLU A 168 4.26 -1.46 4.47
CA GLU A 168 3.36 -1.90 3.40
C GLU A 168 3.57 -1.03 2.16
N ILE A 169 3.81 -1.66 1.01
CA ILE A 169 3.83 -1.02 -0.30
C ILE A 169 2.40 -1.05 -0.85
N ILE A 170 1.84 0.10 -1.28
CA ILE A 170 0.52 0.08 -1.91
C ILE A 170 0.62 -0.12 -3.41
N GLY A 171 0.12 -1.24 -3.89
CA GLY A 171 0.02 -1.64 -5.30
C GLY A 171 -1.42 -1.89 -5.74
N SER A 172 -2.38 -1.10 -5.25
CA SER A 172 -3.82 -1.28 -5.52
C SER A 172 -4.53 0.05 -5.74
N ALA A 173 -5.83 0.01 -5.97
CA ALA A 173 -6.74 1.14 -5.95
C ALA A 173 -6.57 2.17 -7.08
N GLY A 174 -5.75 1.91 -8.07
CA GLY A 174 -5.47 2.84 -9.16
C GLY A 174 -4.36 3.84 -8.86
N TYR A 175 -3.55 3.60 -7.81
CA TYR A 175 -2.36 4.37 -7.51
C TYR A 175 -1.18 3.97 -8.40
N LEU A 176 -0.04 4.64 -8.30
CA LEU A 176 1.08 4.56 -9.23
C LEU A 176 1.47 3.11 -9.63
N ILE A 177 1.62 2.20 -8.69
CA ILE A 177 1.94 0.79 -8.99
C ILE A 177 0.82 0.12 -9.80
N SER A 178 -0.45 0.35 -9.44
CA SER A 178 -1.58 -0.19 -10.21
C SER A 178 -1.63 0.37 -11.62
N GLU A 179 -1.28 1.66 -11.79
CA GLU A 179 -1.23 2.33 -13.09
C GLU A 179 -0.16 1.70 -14.00
N PHE A 180 1.02 1.37 -13.46
CA PHE A 180 2.05 0.65 -14.22
C PHE A 180 1.63 -0.75 -14.62
N LEU A 181 0.93 -1.48 -13.75
CA LEU A 181 0.45 -2.84 -14.00
C LEU A 181 -0.62 -2.89 -15.10
N SER A 182 -1.47 -1.87 -15.18
CA SER A 182 -2.66 -1.88 -16.02
C SER A 182 -2.38 -1.45 -17.47
N PRO A 183 -2.80 -2.24 -18.49
CA PRO A 183 -2.66 -1.86 -19.88
C PRO A 183 -3.54 -0.67 -20.29
N VAL A 184 -4.54 -0.26 -19.48
CA VAL A 184 -5.40 0.88 -19.79
C VAL A 184 -4.82 2.21 -19.33
N THR A 185 -3.80 2.21 -18.47
CA THR A 185 -3.12 3.40 -17.98
C THR A 185 -1.64 3.43 -18.33
N ASN A 186 -1.05 2.28 -18.63
CA ASN A 186 0.34 2.15 -19.07
C ASN A 186 0.38 1.87 -20.57
N LEU A 187 0.52 2.94 -21.35
CA LEU A 187 0.59 2.90 -22.82
C LEU A 187 2.04 3.03 -23.32
N ARG A 188 3.02 2.86 -22.44
CA ARG A 188 4.45 2.92 -22.77
C ARG A 188 4.85 1.83 -23.74
N THR A 189 5.89 2.13 -24.54
CA THR A 189 6.47 1.20 -25.52
C THR A 189 7.92 0.84 -25.20
N ASP A 190 8.45 1.35 -24.07
CA ASP A 190 9.78 1.03 -23.54
C ASP A 190 9.76 -0.21 -22.62
N GLU A 191 10.86 -0.42 -21.87
CA GLU A 191 11.00 -1.54 -20.94
C GLU A 191 10.04 -1.55 -19.76
N TYR A 192 9.28 -0.47 -19.54
CA TYR A 192 8.27 -0.36 -18.46
C TYR A 192 6.83 -0.52 -18.97
N GLY A 193 6.62 -0.80 -20.27
CA GLY A 193 5.30 -0.92 -20.88
C GLY A 193 5.20 -1.94 -22.02
N GLY A 194 4.06 -1.93 -22.72
CA GLY A 194 3.76 -2.90 -23.79
C GLY A 194 3.37 -4.27 -23.25
N SER A 195 4.32 -5.17 -23.01
CA SER A 195 4.03 -6.50 -22.50
C SER A 195 3.62 -6.51 -21.01
N ALA A 196 2.90 -7.55 -20.59
CA ALA A 196 2.53 -7.72 -19.18
C ALA A 196 3.79 -7.85 -18.28
N GLU A 197 4.86 -8.46 -18.77
CA GLU A 197 6.14 -8.56 -18.08
C GLU A 197 6.77 -7.18 -17.85
N ASN A 198 6.83 -6.35 -18.89
CA ASN A 198 7.37 -5.00 -18.79
C ASN A 198 6.53 -4.11 -17.84
N ARG A 199 5.20 -4.23 -17.88
CA ARG A 199 4.34 -3.48 -16.95
C ARG A 199 4.56 -3.88 -15.47
N ARG A 200 5.00 -5.10 -15.20
CA ARG A 200 5.36 -5.56 -13.85
C ARG A 200 6.78 -5.14 -13.41
N ARG A 201 7.64 -4.66 -14.32
CA ARG A 201 9.02 -4.29 -14.02
C ARG A 201 9.12 -3.26 -12.91
N PHE A 202 8.48 -2.09 -13.05
CA PHE A 202 8.52 -1.04 -12.03
C PHE A 202 8.03 -1.52 -10.64
N PRO A 203 6.86 -2.15 -10.49
CA PRO A 203 6.45 -2.71 -9.20
C PRO A 203 7.46 -3.67 -8.58
N LEU A 204 8.07 -4.53 -9.38
CA LEU A 204 9.05 -5.51 -8.89
C LEU A 204 10.39 -4.85 -8.52
N GLU A 205 10.80 -3.81 -9.21
CA GLU A 205 11.97 -2.99 -8.85
C GLU A 205 11.75 -2.28 -7.51
N VAL A 206 10.56 -1.70 -7.28
CA VAL A 206 10.18 -1.11 -5.99
C VAL A 206 10.29 -2.15 -4.86
N ILE A 207 9.70 -3.33 -5.04
CA ILE A 207 9.72 -4.39 -4.03
C ILE A 207 11.17 -4.81 -3.72
N ARG A 208 11.99 -5.05 -4.74
CA ARG A 208 13.39 -5.45 -4.56
C ARG A 208 14.22 -4.36 -3.89
N ALA A 209 14.05 -3.10 -4.30
CA ALA A 209 14.76 -1.96 -3.69
C ALA A 209 14.39 -1.78 -2.22
N VAL A 210 13.10 -1.86 -1.87
CA VAL A 210 12.63 -1.83 -0.47
C VAL A 210 13.22 -3.00 0.31
N ARG A 211 13.11 -4.24 -0.21
CA ARG A 211 13.67 -5.44 0.45
C ARG A 211 15.18 -5.30 0.69
N GLN A 212 15.92 -4.84 -0.30
CA GLN A 212 17.36 -4.62 -0.17
C GLN A 212 17.68 -3.57 0.91
N ALA A 213 16.94 -2.47 0.95
CA ALA A 213 17.18 -1.36 1.86
C ALA A 213 16.84 -1.69 3.33
N VAL A 214 15.74 -2.42 3.57
CA VAL A 214 15.35 -2.78 4.93
C VAL A 214 15.97 -4.10 5.41
N GLY A 215 16.65 -4.84 4.54
CA GLY A 215 17.29 -6.12 4.87
C GLY A 215 16.31 -7.31 4.93
N PRO A 216 16.86 -8.55 5.12
CA PRO A 216 16.06 -9.78 5.00
C PRO A 216 15.06 -9.98 6.13
N ASP A 217 15.32 -9.45 7.32
CA ASP A 217 14.57 -9.76 8.53
C ASP A 217 13.37 -8.82 8.75
N TYR A 218 13.39 -7.63 8.16
CA TYR A 218 12.32 -6.64 8.32
C TYR A 218 11.11 -6.99 7.43
N PRO A 219 9.88 -7.09 7.98
CA PRO A 219 8.72 -7.49 7.21
C PRO A 219 8.30 -6.46 6.15
N VAL A 220 8.06 -6.94 4.93
CA VAL A 220 7.55 -6.13 3.80
C VAL A 220 6.22 -6.70 3.33
N ILE A 221 5.20 -5.87 3.37
CA ILE A 221 3.82 -6.20 2.99
C ILE A 221 3.52 -5.56 1.65
N LEU A 222 2.77 -6.22 0.79
CA LEU A 222 2.22 -5.62 -0.43
C LEU A 222 0.69 -5.59 -0.34
N ARG A 223 0.10 -4.39 -0.41
CA ARG A 223 -1.33 -4.25 -0.65
C ARG A 223 -1.57 -4.22 -2.15
N MET A 224 -2.25 -5.24 -2.68
CA MET A 224 -2.47 -5.41 -4.11
C MET A 224 -3.94 -5.54 -4.49
N GLY A 225 -4.27 -5.20 -5.74
CA GLY A 225 -5.57 -5.50 -6.32
C GLY A 225 -5.67 -6.97 -6.73
N GLY A 226 -6.69 -7.67 -6.28
CA GLY A 226 -7.01 -9.01 -6.78
C GLY A 226 -7.80 -8.99 -8.10
N LYS A 227 -8.39 -7.83 -8.43
CA LYS A 227 -9.06 -7.51 -9.69
C LYS A 227 -9.32 -6.01 -9.74
N ASP A 228 -9.09 -5.37 -10.88
CA ASP A 228 -9.25 -3.91 -11.02
C ASP A 228 -10.71 -3.48 -11.22
N PHE A 229 -11.57 -4.35 -11.73
CA PHE A 229 -12.96 -4.06 -12.14
C PHE A 229 -13.08 -2.93 -13.16
N ILE A 230 -12.05 -2.73 -13.96
CA ILE A 230 -12.01 -1.80 -15.09
C ILE A 230 -11.96 -2.63 -16.37
N PRO A 231 -12.80 -2.36 -17.37
CA PRO A 231 -12.76 -3.04 -18.66
C PRO A 231 -11.36 -2.94 -19.31
N GLY A 232 -10.81 -4.08 -19.72
CA GLY A 232 -9.49 -4.14 -20.33
C GLY A 232 -8.29 -4.07 -19.38
N SER A 233 -8.52 -3.90 -18.06
CA SER A 233 -7.48 -3.90 -17.03
C SER A 233 -7.26 -5.30 -16.44
N ASN A 234 -6.45 -5.38 -15.36
CA ASN A 234 -6.04 -6.65 -14.77
C ASN A 234 -7.20 -7.41 -14.11
N GLY A 235 -7.25 -8.70 -14.39
CA GLY A 235 -8.18 -9.67 -13.81
C GLY A 235 -7.52 -10.56 -12.76
N LEU A 236 -8.18 -11.69 -12.49
CA LEU A 236 -7.74 -12.65 -11.47
C LEU A 236 -6.40 -13.32 -11.82
N GLU A 237 -6.16 -13.60 -13.09
CA GLU A 237 -4.94 -14.29 -13.53
C GLU A 237 -3.73 -13.38 -13.43
N GLU A 238 -3.83 -12.14 -13.93
CA GLU A 238 -2.76 -11.15 -13.84
C GLU A 238 -2.41 -10.86 -12.38
N ALA A 239 -3.40 -10.76 -11.51
CA ALA A 239 -3.19 -10.57 -10.08
C ALA A 239 -2.44 -11.77 -9.46
N ARG A 240 -2.80 -13.00 -9.83
CA ARG A 240 -2.12 -14.21 -9.34
C ARG A 240 -0.67 -14.31 -9.83
N VAL A 241 -0.42 -14.01 -11.10
CA VAL A 241 0.94 -13.97 -11.65
C VAL A 241 1.79 -12.93 -10.94
N PHE A 242 1.27 -11.70 -10.77
CA PHE A 242 1.99 -10.64 -10.06
C PHE A 242 2.27 -11.01 -8.60
N ALA A 243 1.35 -11.68 -7.92
CA ALA A 243 1.55 -12.13 -6.53
C ALA A 243 2.72 -13.11 -6.40
N VAL A 244 2.85 -14.08 -7.34
CA VAL A 244 3.96 -15.05 -7.38
C VAL A 244 5.30 -14.33 -7.58
N GLU A 245 5.36 -13.37 -8.52
CA GLU A 245 6.57 -12.60 -8.76
C GLU A 245 6.92 -11.67 -7.60
N ALA A 246 5.91 -11.10 -6.91
CA ALA A 246 6.09 -10.26 -5.73
C ALA A 246 6.64 -11.06 -4.54
N GLU A 247 6.15 -12.30 -4.30
CA GLU A 247 6.70 -13.22 -3.32
C GLU A 247 8.17 -13.51 -3.62
N ALA A 248 8.50 -13.85 -4.86
CA ALA A 248 9.88 -14.10 -5.29
C ALA A 248 10.77 -12.85 -5.17
N ALA A 249 10.21 -11.65 -5.31
CA ALA A 249 10.90 -10.38 -5.12
C ALA A 249 11.12 -9.99 -3.65
N GLY A 250 10.49 -10.69 -2.69
CA GLY A 250 10.75 -10.54 -1.25
C GLY A 250 9.60 -9.99 -0.42
N ILE A 251 8.35 -10.13 -0.86
CA ILE A 251 7.17 -9.85 -0.03
C ILE A 251 6.93 -10.97 0.97
N ASP A 252 6.57 -10.62 2.21
CA ASP A 252 6.31 -11.55 3.30
C ASP A 252 4.81 -11.77 3.57
N LEU A 253 3.96 -10.81 3.20
CA LEU A 253 2.50 -10.84 3.41
C LEU A 253 1.80 -10.08 2.29
N LEU A 254 0.75 -10.65 1.72
CA LEU A 254 -0.13 -9.97 0.76
C LEU A 254 -1.43 -9.52 1.44
N ASN A 255 -1.80 -8.26 1.23
CA ASN A 255 -3.07 -7.67 1.64
C ASN A 255 -3.91 -7.42 0.38
N VAL A 256 -4.94 -8.25 0.15
CA VAL A 256 -5.67 -8.26 -1.12
C VAL A 256 -6.97 -7.46 -1.02
N THR A 257 -7.11 -6.48 -1.91
CA THR A 257 -8.32 -5.67 -2.12
C THR A 257 -8.81 -5.80 -3.56
N GLY A 258 -9.86 -5.08 -3.95
CA GLY A 258 -10.37 -5.04 -5.32
C GLY A 258 -10.92 -3.67 -5.70
N GLY A 259 -10.86 -3.38 -7.00
CA GLY A 259 -11.36 -2.14 -7.56
C GLY A 259 -10.41 -0.95 -7.42
N TRP A 260 -10.66 0.04 -8.26
CA TRP A 260 -10.02 1.35 -8.23
C TRP A 260 -11.02 2.42 -7.74
N HIS A 261 -10.56 3.63 -7.46
CA HIS A 261 -11.45 4.75 -7.12
C HIS A 261 -12.42 5.13 -8.24
N GLU A 262 -12.11 4.77 -9.48
CA GLU A 262 -12.92 5.05 -10.68
C GLU A 262 -13.92 3.93 -11.03
N THR A 263 -13.92 2.83 -10.29
CA THR A 263 -14.77 1.68 -10.62
C THR A 263 -16.21 1.85 -10.15
N THR A 264 -17.16 1.29 -10.91
CA THR A 264 -18.57 1.20 -10.51
C THR A 264 -18.78 0.23 -9.36
N VAL A 265 -17.85 -0.73 -9.15
CA VAL A 265 -17.77 -1.57 -7.95
C VAL A 265 -16.74 -0.93 -7.03
N PRO A 266 -17.15 -0.06 -6.10
CA PRO A 266 -16.23 0.65 -5.24
C PRO A 266 -15.61 -0.31 -4.21
N GLN A 267 -14.46 0.06 -3.68
CA GLN A 267 -13.72 -0.75 -2.70
C GLN A 267 -14.46 -0.96 -1.38
N LEU A 268 -15.38 -0.08 -1.03
CA LEU A 268 -16.17 -0.09 0.21
C LEU A 268 -17.67 0.13 -0.06
N PRO A 269 -18.32 -0.68 -0.90
CA PRO A 269 -19.74 -0.51 -1.12
C PRO A 269 -20.54 -1.09 0.02
N GLY A 270 -21.47 -0.31 0.56
CA GLY A 270 -22.45 -0.79 1.55
C GLY A 270 -23.29 -1.96 1.02
N ASP A 271 -23.50 -2.00 -0.29
CA ASP A 271 -24.35 -2.95 -0.99
C ASP A 271 -23.68 -4.32 -1.23
N LEU A 272 -22.35 -4.42 -1.11
CA LEU A 272 -21.68 -5.71 -1.22
C LEU A 272 -21.97 -6.58 0.00
N PRO A 273 -22.28 -7.87 -0.19
CA PRO A 273 -22.39 -8.82 0.91
C PRO A 273 -21.10 -8.88 1.74
N ARG A 274 -21.24 -9.22 3.02
CA ARG A 274 -20.09 -9.47 3.89
C ARG A 274 -19.20 -10.55 3.29
N GLY A 275 -17.89 -10.30 3.23
CA GLY A 275 -16.93 -11.21 2.62
C GLY A 275 -17.03 -11.34 1.09
N GLY A 276 -17.85 -10.53 0.41
CA GLY A 276 -18.12 -10.64 -1.03
C GLY A 276 -16.88 -10.54 -1.93
N LEU A 277 -15.79 -9.94 -1.44
CA LEU A 277 -14.51 -9.84 -2.17
C LEU A 277 -13.44 -10.86 -1.69
N SER A 278 -13.78 -11.74 -0.74
CA SER A 278 -12.81 -12.72 -0.21
C SER A 278 -12.27 -13.69 -1.25
N TYR A 279 -13.03 -13.95 -2.32
CA TYR A 279 -12.58 -14.80 -3.44
C TYR A 279 -11.33 -14.26 -4.15
N LEU A 280 -11.10 -12.94 -4.11
CA LEU A 280 -9.89 -12.31 -4.66
C LEU A 280 -8.65 -12.76 -3.88
N ALA A 281 -8.74 -12.74 -2.54
CA ALA A 281 -7.65 -13.24 -1.70
C ALA A 281 -7.46 -14.76 -1.83
N ALA A 282 -8.54 -15.53 -1.99
CA ALA A 282 -8.46 -16.97 -2.23
C ALA A 282 -7.76 -17.28 -3.56
N ASN A 283 -8.07 -16.54 -4.63
CA ASN A 283 -7.39 -16.68 -5.92
C ASN A 283 -5.88 -16.37 -5.82
N VAL A 284 -5.51 -15.27 -5.16
CA VAL A 284 -4.11 -14.90 -4.94
C VAL A 284 -3.40 -15.98 -4.09
N LYS A 285 -4.05 -16.45 -3.01
CA LYS A 285 -3.49 -17.49 -2.12
C LYS A 285 -3.23 -18.81 -2.84
N SER A 286 -3.96 -19.13 -3.88
CA SER A 286 -3.73 -20.36 -4.65
C SER A 286 -2.39 -20.38 -5.40
N GLY A 287 -1.75 -19.22 -5.60
CA GLY A 287 -0.47 -19.09 -6.30
C GLY A 287 0.74 -18.90 -5.40
N VAL A 288 0.57 -18.58 -4.11
CA VAL A 288 1.67 -18.18 -3.22
C VAL A 288 1.73 -19.02 -1.95
N SER A 289 2.92 -19.14 -1.37
CA SER A 289 3.15 -19.83 -0.10
C SER A 289 2.94 -18.90 1.10
N ILE A 290 3.29 -17.63 0.96
CA ILE A 290 3.19 -16.61 2.02
C ILE A 290 1.74 -16.37 2.47
N PRO A 291 1.53 -15.84 3.70
CA PRO A 291 0.23 -15.44 4.18
C PRO A 291 -0.47 -14.41 3.29
N VAL A 292 -1.80 -14.53 3.18
CA VAL A 292 -2.65 -13.60 2.43
C VAL A 292 -3.79 -13.14 3.34
N ALA A 293 -3.92 -11.82 3.48
CA ALA A 293 -5.03 -11.19 4.16
C ALA A 293 -6.12 -10.78 3.17
N ALA A 294 -7.37 -11.09 3.48
CA ALA A 294 -8.53 -10.55 2.76
C ALA A 294 -9.02 -9.28 3.46
N CYS A 295 -9.36 -8.27 2.70
CA CYS A 295 -9.98 -7.06 3.22
C CYS A 295 -11.28 -6.72 2.47
N ASN A 296 -11.91 -5.61 2.84
CA ASN A 296 -13.19 -5.13 2.32
C ASN A 296 -14.40 -5.98 2.76
N ARG A 297 -15.27 -5.39 3.58
CA ARG A 297 -16.51 -6.01 4.07
C ARG A 297 -16.29 -7.33 4.83
N ILE A 298 -15.15 -7.50 5.48
CA ILE A 298 -14.92 -8.56 6.46
C ILE A 298 -15.47 -8.08 7.80
N SER A 299 -16.55 -8.71 8.29
CA SER A 299 -17.20 -8.36 9.58
C SER A 299 -18.04 -9.50 10.11
#